data_5039d40ab2f750569f8a3b5d8076ed44
#
_entry.id   5039d40ab2f750569f8a3b5d8076ed44
#
_cell.length_a   1.000
_cell.length_b   1.000
_cell.length_c   1.000
_cell.angle_alpha   90.00
_cell.angle_beta   90.00
_cell.angle_gamma   90.00
#
_symmetry.space_group_name_H-M   'P 1'
#
loop_
_entity.id
_entity.type
_entity.pdbx_description
1 polymer ?
#
loop_
_entity_poly.entity_id
_entity_poly.type
_entity_poly.pdbx_seq_one_letter_code
_entity_poly.pdbx_strand_id
1 'polypeptide(L)'
;MKVNCSLSRKLASIAQDLALRRALIVYVTMRLSLSLLAGIILWLHPIPRTPDERLRPYLGTVPITGGMAELLLGAWQRFDTMHYLKIATRGYSPEGGNSVFPPLYPLSIRILGKAIGNNYLIAALSISNLAYLGMLILLYELTRQELDEQTAWRSMWYISMFPTAFFLLAAYTEAPFLLFTIAALYCARKGKWNLSGIMALLASLTRLQGCVLFFPLAYEYLEQRDFWFRNLTWSGLSVFSAPVGLVSFIIFRYFNGYFPLRETYEVYWASTAVFPWESLLRASYTFLAGRSAPADVLDLLFVYFFVFLTVIAFRRLPRVYGIYMATTILFLLSRVNAIHPLSGMSRFVLSLFPAFILLAIAGQNSLTNRLIVYPSVMLLVYLTGQFVMWGWVG
;
A
#
# COMPACT_ATOMS: atom_id res chain seq x y z
N MET A 1 32.69 18.45 24.72
CA MET A 1 32.26 17.55 23.62
C MET A 1 31.46 16.31 24.07
N LYS A 2 31.73 15.67 25.22
CA LYS A 2 30.99 14.47 25.72
C LYS A 2 29.57 14.75 26.22
N VAL A 3 29.27 15.94 26.75
CA VAL A 3 27.92 16.28 27.30
C VAL A 3 26.86 16.41 26.17
N ASN A 4 27.24 16.97 25.01
CA ASN A 4 26.31 17.09 23.86
C ASN A 4 25.91 15.75 23.26
N CYS A 5 26.77 14.73 23.31
CA CYS A 5 26.46 13.40 22.74
C CYS A 5 25.47 12.61 23.61
N SER A 6 25.47 12.81 24.95
CA SER A 6 24.52 12.12 25.85
C SER A 6 23.12 12.77 25.79
N LEU A 7 23.06 14.09 25.68
CA LEU A 7 21.81 14.83 25.54
C LEU A 7 21.11 14.51 24.19
N SER A 8 21.89 14.45 23.11
CA SER A 8 21.36 14.09 21.78
C SER A 8 20.81 12.65 21.76
N ARG A 9 21.46 11.70 22.43
CA ARG A 9 20.97 10.31 22.56
C ARG A 9 19.69 10.22 23.39
N LYS A 10 19.59 10.95 24.50
CA LYS A 10 18.34 10.99 25.30
C LYS A 10 17.19 11.62 24.54
N LEU A 11 17.41 12.72 23.82
CA LEU A 11 16.39 13.34 23.00
C LEU A 11 15.94 12.43 21.85
N ALA A 12 16.86 11.69 21.23
CA ALA A 12 16.54 10.71 20.20
C ALA A 12 15.72 9.53 20.76
N SER A 13 16.05 9.03 21.96
CA SER A 13 15.27 7.95 22.60
C SER A 13 13.86 8.40 22.97
N ILE A 14 13.72 9.60 23.57
CA ILE A 14 12.40 10.17 23.92
C ILE A 14 11.56 10.38 22.65
N ALA A 15 12.14 10.85 21.56
CA ALA A 15 11.44 11.04 20.30
C ALA A 15 10.99 9.71 19.67
N GLN A 16 11.82 8.66 19.74
CA GLN A 16 11.46 7.30 19.30
C GLN A 16 10.34 6.70 20.15
N ASP A 17 10.40 6.87 21.48
CA ASP A 17 9.33 6.44 22.39
C ASP A 17 8.01 7.14 22.07
N LEU A 18 8.04 8.43 21.74
CA LEU A 18 6.86 9.19 21.35
C LEU A 18 6.26 8.70 20.01
N ALA A 19 7.09 8.48 19.01
CA ALA A 19 6.65 7.96 17.72
C ALA A 19 6.00 6.58 17.87
N LEU A 20 6.64 5.67 18.58
CA LEU A 20 6.10 4.34 18.88
C LEU A 20 4.78 4.43 19.63
N ARG A 21 4.71 5.22 20.70
CA ARG A 21 3.49 5.39 21.50
C ARG A 21 2.31 5.91 20.66
N ARG A 22 2.55 6.92 19.83
CA ARG A 22 1.54 7.49 18.95
C ARG A 22 1.10 6.50 17.85
N ALA A 23 2.04 5.81 17.24
CA ALA A 23 1.75 4.78 16.24
C ALA A 23 0.92 3.64 16.87
N LEU A 24 1.24 3.21 18.08
CA LEU A 24 0.48 2.19 18.80
C LEU A 24 -0.96 2.66 19.09
N ILE A 25 -1.18 3.91 19.48
CA ILE A 25 -2.52 4.45 19.69
C ILE A 25 -3.34 4.35 18.40
N VAL A 26 -2.82 4.84 17.26
CA VAL A 26 -3.51 4.78 15.96
C VAL A 26 -3.75 3.32 15.57
N TYR A 27 -2.71 2.48 15.61
CA TYR A 27 -2.80 1.08 15.23
C TYR A 27 -3.85 0.31 16.06
N VAL A 28 -3.79 0.41 17.39
CA VAL A 28 -4.70 -0.32 18.29
C VAL A 28 -6.13 0.16 18.07
N THR A 29 -6.35 1.48 17.98
CA THR A 29 -7.68 2.04 17.72
C THR A 29 -8.25 1.52 16.42
N MET A 30 -7.49 1.59 15.33
CA MET A 30 -7.96 1.14 14.01
C MET A 30 -8.17 -0.38 13.97
N ARG A 31 -7.24 -1.15 14.55
CA ARG A 31 -7.37 -2.62 14.60
C ARG A 31 -8.60 -3.06 15.39
N LEU A 32 -8.82 -2.49 16.56
CA LEU A 32 -9.98 -2.85 17.39
C LEU A 32 -11.29 -2.39 16.73
N SER A 33 -11.37 -1.15 16.26
CA SER A 33 -12.59 -0.60 15.65
C SER A 33 -13.00 -1.38 14.41
N LEU A 34 -12.06 -1.66 13.49
CA LEU A 34 -12.37 -2.38 12.25
C LEU A 34 -12.59 -3.87 12.49
N SER A 35 -11.90 -4.49 13.46
CA SER A 35 -12.18 -5.89 13.83
C SER A 35 -13.54 -6.04 14.49
N LEU A 36 -13.94 -5.10 15.36
CA LEU A 36 -15.27 -5.08 15.97
C LEU A 36 -16.35 -4.88 14.91
N LEU A 37 -16.16 -3.92 14.00
CA LEU A 37 -17.07 -3.67 12.88
C LEU A 37 -17.24 -4.93 12.02
N ALA A 38 -16.15 -5.56 11.60
CA ALA A 38 -16.16 -6.78 10.81
C ALA A 38 -16.87 -7.94 11.54
N GLY A 39 -16.59 -8.09 12.83
CA GLY A 39 -17.24 -9.10 13.68
C GLY A 39 -18.75 -8.88 13.80
N ILE A 40 -19.19 -7.64 14.04
CA ILE A 40 -20.63 -7.29 14.12
C ILE A 40 -21.32 -7.58 12.79
N ILE A 41 -20.70 -7.20 11.65
CA ILE A 41 -21.28 -7.45 10.31
C ILE A 41 -21.44 -8.96 10.09
N LEU A 42 -20.43 -9.79 10.36
CA LEU A 42 -20.52 -11.23 10.21
C LEU A 42 -21.50 -11.89 11.19
N TRP A 43 -21.64 -11.33 12.38
CA TRP A 43 -22.63 -11.82 13.35
C TRP A 43 -24.06 -11.52 12.92
N LEU A 44 -24.32 -10.33 12.36
CA LEU A 44 -25.63 -9.94 11.85
C LEU A 44 -25.97 -10.60 10.51
N HIS A 45 -24.97 -10.80 9.67
CA HIS A 45 -25.07 -11.35 8.32
C HIS A 45 -24.08 -12.49 8.13
N PRO A 46 -24.34 -13.68 8.70
CA PRO A 46 -23.43 -14.82 8.58
C PRO A 46 -23.30 -15.26 7.12
N ILE A 47 -22.05 -15.46 6.69
CA ILE A 47 -21.77 -15.91 5.33
C ILE A 47 -22.14 -17.40 5.20
N PRO A 48 -22.81 -17.81 4.10
CA PRO A 48 -23.10 -19.21 3.86
C PRO A 48 -21.84 -20.06 3.87
N ARG A 49 -21.86 -21.19 4.57
CA ARG A 49 -20.72 -22.13 4.71
C ARG A 49 -20.47 -22.96 3.46
N THR A 50 -21.45 -23.03 2.57
CA THR A 50 -21.34 -23.75 1.30
C THR A 50 -20.34 -23.03 0.39
N PRO A 51 -19.34 -23.72 -0.16
CA PRO A 51 -18.43 -23.16 -1.13
C PRO A 51 -19.19 -22.61 -2.35
N ASP A 52 -18.81 -21.44 -2.79
CA ASP A 52 -19.29 -20.83 -4.03
C ASP A 52 -18.11 -20.12 -4.69
N GLU A 53 -17.47 -20.81 -5.62
CA GLU A 53 -16.25 -20.31 -6.28
C GLU A 53 -16.48 -19.08 -7.17
N ARG A 54 -17.76 -18.76 -7.50
CA ARG A 54 -18.10 -17.53 -8.26
C ARG A 54 -18.26 -16.33 -7.34
N LEU A 55 -18.98 -16.49 -6.23
CA LEU A 55 -19.28 -15.40 -5.31
C LEU A 55 -18.22 -15.27 -4.20
N ARG A 56 -17.56 -16.38 -3.84
CA ARG A 56 -16.60 -16.46 -2.74
C ARG A 56 -15.43 -17.37 -3.11
N PRO A 57 -14.53 -16.90 -4.00
CA PRO A 57 -13.43 -17.72 -4.53
C PRO A 57 -12.34 -17.94 -3.47
N TYR A 58 -12.44 -19.03 -2.72
CA TYR A 58 -11.41 -19.44 -1.74
C TYR A 58 -10.15 -20.04 -2.39
N LEU A 59 -10.15 -20.25 -3.70
CA LEU A 59 -9.01 -20.76 -4.50
C LEU A 59 -8.36 -22.03 -3.93
N GLY A 60 -9.19 -22.89 -3.33
CA GLY A 60 -8.74 -24.13 -2.68
C GLY A 60 -8.09 -23.94 -1.32
N THR A 61 -8.18 -22.76 -0.70
CA THR A 61 -7.86 -22.55 0.71
C THR A 61 -9.07 -22.92 1.58
N VAL A 62 -8.82 -23.40 2.80
CA VAL A 62 -9.91 -23.74 3.73
C VAL A 62 -10.47 -22.46 4.35
N PRO A 63 -11.78 -22.17 4.23
CA PRO A 63 -12.39 -21.06 4.91
C PRO A 63 -12.38 -21.28 6.43
N ILE A 64 -12.08 -20.22 7.17
CA ILE A 64 -12.26 -20.22 8.64
C ILE A 64 -13.72 -19.91 8.92
N THR A 65 -14.45 -20.90 9.40
CA THR A 65 -15.89 -20.81 9.67
C THR A 65 -16.22 -21.18 11.11
N GLY A 66 -17.14 -20.44 11.71
CA GLY A 66 -17.69 -20.69 13.05
C GLY A 66 -16.90 -20.08 14.20
N GLY A 67 -17.66 -19.53 15.14
CA GLY A 67 -17.15 -18.99 16.40
C GLY A 67 -16.30 -17.74 16.27
N MET A 68 -15.50 -17.48 17.30
CA MET A 68 -14.64 -16.30 17.36
C MET A 68 -13.55 -16.27 16.28
N ALA A 69 -13.11 -17.42 15.80
CA ALA A 69 -12.09 -17.50 14.75
C ALA A 69 -12.62 -16.93 13.41
N GLU A 70 -13.88 -17.19 13.07
CA GLU A 70 -14.53 -16.61 11.88
C GLU A 70 -14.61 -15.09 12.00
N LEU A 71 -15.05 -14.57 13.15
CA LEU A 71 -15.23 -13.14 13.39
C LEU A 71 -13.90 -12.37 13.38
N LEU A 72 -12.84 -12.95 13.95
CA LEU A 72 -11.55 -12.27 14.11
C LEU A 72 -10.59 -12.49 12.93
N LEU A 73 -10.60 -13.65 12.32
CA LEU A 73 -9.66 -14.06 11.27
C LEU A 73 -10.35 -14.27 9.92
N GLY A 74 -11.48 -14.98 9.92
CA GLY A 74 -12.23 -15.31 8.70
C GLY A 74 -12.71 -14.06 7.94
N ALA A 75 -13.05 -12.98 8.66
CA ALA A 75 -13.41 -11.69 8.08
C ALA A 75 -12.36 -11.12 7.10
N TRP A 76 -11.08 -11.44 7.33
CA TRP A 76 -9.94 -10.93 6.55
C TRP A 76 -9.45 -11.92 5.49
N GLN A 77 -10.11 -13.07 5.35
CA GLN A 77 -9.81 -14.10 4.35
C GLN A 77 -10.59 -13.82 3.06
N ARG A 78 -10.24 -12.76 2.32
CA ARG A 78 -10.98 -12.25 1.15
C ARG A 78 -10.04 -11.93 -0.02
N PHE A 79 -10.52 -12.14 -1.23
CA PHE A 79 -9.91 -11.71 -2.50
C PHE A 79 -8.40 -12.02 -2.60
N ASP A 80 -7.52 -11.02 -2.72
CA ASP A 80 -6.07 -11.21 -2.92
C ASP A 80 -5.40 -12.00 -1.80
N THR A 81 -5.96 -11.98 -0.58
CA THR A 81 -5.47 -12.85 0.51
C THR A 81 -5.42 -14.31 0.07
N MET A 82 -6.41 -14.78 -0.71
CA MET A 82 -6.45 -16.15 -1.20
C MET A 82 -5.31 -16.46 -2.16
N HIS A 83 -4.96 -15.52 -3.04
CA HIS A 83 -3.82 -15.67 -3.94
C HIS A 83 -2.51 -15.75 -3.15
N TYR A 84 -2.29 -14.87 -2.17
CA TYR A 84 -1.09 -14.90 -1.33
C TYR A 84 -0.97 -16.20 -0.54
N LEU A 85 -2.06 -16.68 0.07
CA LEU A 85 -2.07 -17.96 0.80
C LEU A 85 -1.82 -19.14 -0.14
N LYS A 86 -2.40 -19.16 -1.34
CA LYS A 86 -2.17 -20.19 -2.35
C LYS A 86 -0.71 -20.22 -2.78
N ILE A 87 -0.10 -19.07 -3.07
CA ILE A 87 1.33 -18.98 -3.42
C ILE A 87 2.21 -19.45 -2.24
N ALA A 88 1.90 -19.01 -1.03
CA ALA A 88 2.68 -19.38 0.16
C ALA A 88 2.65 -20.89 0.44
N THR A 89 1.52 -21.56 0.20
CA THR A 89 1.32 -22.97 0.48
C THR A 89 1.78 -23.87 -0.67
N ARG A 90 1.35 -23.56 -1.90
CA ARG A 90 1.51 -24.40 -3.08
C ARG A 90 2.53 -23.90 -4.11
N GLY A 91 2.97 -22.64 -3.97
CA GLY A 91 3.80 -21.96 -4.95
C GLY A 91 3.01 -21.30 -6.07
N TYR A 92 3.73 -20.75 -7.03
CA TYR A 92 3.15 -20.17 -8.23
C TYR A 92 2.61 -21.26 -9.16
N SER A 93 1.55 -20.94 -9.90
CA SER A 93 0.97 -21.81 -10.93
C SER A 93 0.96 -21.06 -12.27
N PRO A 94 1.26 -21.73 -13.39
CA PRO A 94 1.09 -21.17 -14.73
C PRO A 94 -0.36 -20.78 -14.98
N GLU A 95 -1.29 -21.56 -14.47
CA GLU A 95 -2.72 -21.36 -14.58
C GLU A 95 -3.28 -20.56 -13.41
N GLY A 96 -4.25 -19.68 -13.67
CA GLY A 96 -4.99 -18.96 -12.62
C GLY A 96 -4.42 -17.59 -12.23
N GLY A 97 -3.48 -17.01 -12.98
CA GLY A 97 -3.09 -15.60 -12.88
C GLY A 97 -2.33 -15.19 -11.61
N ASN A 98 -1.98 -16.13 -10.71
CA ASN A 98 -1.30 -15.80 -9.45
C ASN A 98 0.17 -15.41 -9.64
N SER A 99 0.73 -15.66 -10.83
CA SER A 99 2.10 -15.32 -11.17
C SER A 99 2.35 -13.82 -11.40
N VAL A 100 1.33 -12.96 -11.29
CA VAL A 100 1.49 -11.50 -11.31
C VAL A 100 1.94 -10.91 -9.96
N PHE A 101 1.77 -11.66 -8.87
CA PHE A 101 2.11 -11.19 -7.54
C PHE A 101 3.61 -11.33 -7.25
N PRO A 102 4.33 -10.25 -6.90
CA PRO A 102 5.75 -10.33 -6.56
C PRO A 102 6.02 -11.20 -5.33
N PRO A 103 7.24 -11.78 -5.21
CA PRO A 103 7.48 -12.93 -4.35
C PRO A 103 7.65 -12.63 -2.86
N LEU A 104 8.02 -11.39 -2.48
CA LEU A 104 8.47 -11.12 -1.11
C LEU A 104 7.39 -11.43 -0.07
N TYR A 105 6.15 -10.98 -0.31
CA TYR A 105 5.07 -11.18 0.65
C TYR A 105 4.64 -12.64 0.77
N PRO A 106 4.34 -13.39 -0.31
CA PRO A 106 4.04 -14.81 -0.22
C PRO A 106 5.17 -15.64 0.39
N LEU A 107 6.43 -15.30 0.07
CA LEU A 107 7.60 -15.99 0.65
C LEU A 107 7.70 -15.75 2.16
N SER A 108 7.49 -14.49 2.60
CA SER A 108 7.46 -14.14 4.02
C SER A 108 6.36 -14.88 4.77
N ILE A 109 5.16 -14.99 4.16
CA ILE A 109 4.05 -15.78 4.69
C ILE A 109 4.44 -17.25 4.80
N ARG A 110 5.11 -17.82 3.78
CA ARG A 110 5.54 -19.22 3.78
C ARG A 110 6.52 -19.50 4.91
N ILE A 111 7.53 -18.64 5.08
CA ILE A 111 8.56 -18.80 6.11
C ILE A 111 7.93 -18.71 7.51
N LEU A 112 7.21 -17.62 7.80
CA LEU A 112 6.59 -17.41 9.10
C LEU A 112 5.50 -18.45 9.38
N GLY A 113 4.66 -18.76 8.38
CA GLY A 113 3.58 -19.74 8.51
C GLY A 113 4.09 -21.11 8.91
N LYS A 114 5.19 -21.59 8.29
CA LYS A 114 5.84 -22.84 8.69
C LYS A 114 6.38 -22.77 10.12
N ALA A 115 6.98 -21.65 10.53
CA ALA A 115 7.52 -21.47 11.86
C ALA A 115 6.45 -21.49 12.97
N ILE A 116 5.20 -21.10 12.64
CA ILE A 116 4.08 -21.05 13.60
C ILE A 116 3.05 -22.18 13.36
N GLY A 117 3.49 -23.35 12.99
CA GLY A 117 2.63 -24.54 12.88
C GLY A 117 1.72 -24.56 11.65
N ASN A 118 2.18 -24.06 10.50
CA ASN A 118 1.46 -23.97 9.22
C ASN A 118 0.24 -23.04 9.24
N ASN A 119 0.21 -22.05 10.14
CA ASN A 119 -0.84 -21.03 10.21
C ASN A 119 -0.56 -19.87 9.25
N TYR A 120 -0.74 -20.09 7.95
CA TYR A 120 -0.39 -19.10 6.91
C TYR A 120 -1.23 -17.82 6.95
N LEU A 121 -2.51 -17.87 7.33
CA LEU A 121 -3.34 -16.69 7.48
C LEU A 121 -2.89 -15.82 8.66
N ILE A 122 -2.58 -16.44 9.81
CA ILE A 122 -2.03 -15.71 10.97
C ILE A 122 -0.68 -15.09 10.60
N ALA A 123 0.17 -15.82 9.86
CA ALA A 123 1.43 -15.27 9.36
C ALA A 123 1.22 -14.04 8.46
N ALA A 124 0.29 -14.13 7.52
CA ALA A 124 -0.03 -13.04 6.60
C ALA A 124 -0.54 -11.79 7.35
N LEU A 125 -1.52 -11.99 8.24
CA LEU A 125 -2.04 -10.91 9.09
C LEU A 125 -0.96 -10.30 9.98
N SER A 126 -0.10 -11.13 10.59
CA SER A 126 0.99 -10.64 11.45
C SER A 126 1.99 -9.79 10.67
N ILE A 127 2.41 -10.23 9.48
CA ILE A 127 3.33 -9.48 8.61
C ILE A 127 2.72 -8.12 8.23
N SER A 128 1.46 -8.11 7.77
CA SER A 128 0.79 -6.86 7.36
C SER A 128 0.59 -5.91 8.54
N ASN A 129 0.18 -6.42 9.70
CA ASN A 129 -0.06 -5.58 10.89
C ASN A 129 1.23 -5.03 11.51
N LEU A 130 2.31 -5.82 11.56
CA LEU A 130 3.63 -5.33 11.98
C LEU A 130 4.18 -4.30 10.99
N ALA A 131 4.00 -4.53 9.69
CA ALA A 131 4.37 -3.58 8.66
C ALA A 131 3.56 -2.28 8.77
N TYR A 132 2.26 -2.36 9.08
CA TYR A 132 1.42 -1.18 9.30
C TYR A 132 1.91 -0.36 10.49
N LEU A 133 2.22 -1.00 11.63
CA LEU A 133 2.79 -0.30 12.78
C LEU A 133 4.14 0.36 12.43
N GLY A 134 5.03 -0.37 11.76
CA GLY A 134 6.32 0.18 11.32
C GLY A 134 6.17 1.33 10.32
N MET A 135 5.21 1.24 9.42
CA MET A 135 4.84 2.29 8.46
C MET A 135 4.38 3.56 9.19
N LEU A 136 3.50 3.43 10.19
CA LEU A 136 3.04 4.57 10.99
C LEU A 136 4.20 5.27 11.72
N ILE A 137 5.12 4.51 12.30
CA ILE A 137 6.31 5.06 12.98
C ILE A 137 7.15 5.86 11.99
N LEU A 138 7.44 5.28 10.82
CA LEU A 138 8.26 5.93 9.79
C LEU A 138 7.57 7.14 9.17
N LEU A 139 6.26 7.05 8.91
CA LEU A 139 5.47 8.19 8.42
C LEU A 139 5.50 9.36 9.41
N TYR A 140 5.34 9.06 10.71
CA TYR A 140 5.43 10.07 11.75
C TYR A 140 6.81 10.71 11.77
N GLU A 141 7.88 9.91 11.82
CA GLU A 141 9.26 10.41 11.88
C GLU A 141 9.63 11.23 10.63
N LEU A 142 9.23 10.76 9.44
CA LEU A 142 9.46 11.46 8.19
C LEU A 142 8.73 12.82 8.20
N THR A 143 7.43 12.81 8.52
CA THR A 143 6.63 14.04 8.50
C THR A 143 7.07 15.02 9.58
N ARG A 144 7.43 14.55 10.77
CA ARG A 144 7.94 15.39 11.85
C ARG A 144 9.25 16.08 11.48
N GLN A 145 10.13 15.41 10.74
CA GLN A 145 11.40 15.97 10.30
C GLN A 145 11.23 16.99 9.18
N GLU A 146 10.30 16.76 8.27
CA GLU A 146 10.06 17.65 7.14
C GLU A 146 9.21 18.88 7.52
N LEU A 147 8.36 18.76 8.51
CA LEU A 147 7.37 19.76 8.91
C LEU A 147 7.32 19.95 10.44
N ASP A 148 6.34 19.32 11.08
CA ASP A 148 6.08 19.46 12.52
C ASP A 148 5.39 18.22 13.11
N GLU A 149 5.35 18.17 14.45
CA GLU A 149 4.79 17.06 15.22
C GLU A 149 3.27 16.92 15.06
N GLN A 150 2.53 18.04 14.97
CA GLN A 150 1.08 17.99 14.85
C GLN A 150 0.65 17.50 13.46
N THR A 151 1.34 17.95 12.43
CA THR A 151 1.13 17.46 11.07
C THR A 151 1.47 15.98 10.95
N ALA A 152 2.56 15.53 11.60
CA ALA A 152 2.92 14.11 11.65
C ALA A 152 1.83 13.27 12.34
N TRP A 153 1.29 13.75 13.46
CA TRP A 153 0.18 13.09 14.15
C TRP A 153 -1.08 12.98 13.29
N ARG A 154 -1.47 14.09 12.63
CA ARG A 154 -2.63 14.08 11.74
C ARG A 154 -2.44 13.17 10.53
N SER A 155 -1.23 13.14 9.93
CA SER A 155 -0.97 12.31 8.75
C SER A 155 -1.17 10.81 9.04
N MET A 156 -0.77 10.33 10.22
CA MET A 156 -1.05 8.96 10.64
C MET A 156 -2.55 8.66 10.73
N TRP A 157 -3.34 9.57 11.30
CA TRP A 157 -4.79 9.40 11.38
C TRP A 157 -5.44 9.43 10.00
N TYR A 158 -5.04 10.36 9.14
CA TYR A 158 -5.68 10.51 7.84
C TYR A 158 -5.43 9.32 6.90
N ILE A 159 -4.20 8.78 6.86
CA ILE A 159 -3.94 7.56 6.10
C ILE A 159 -4.69 6.36 6.69
N SER A 160 -4.85 6.30 8.01
CA SER A 160 -5.52 5.21 8.73
C SER A 160 -7.06 5.29 8.64
N MET A 161 -7.63 6.48 8.48
CA MET A 161 -9.07 6.71 8.29
C MET A 161 -9.48 6.80 6.83
N PHE A 162 -8.52 6.67 5.89
CA PHE A 162 -8.83 6.69 4.46
C PHE A 162 -9.82 5.56 4.11
N PRO A 163 -10.76 5.77 3.17
CA PRO A 163 -11.84 4.82 2.87
C PRO A 163 -11.41 3.37 2.64
N THR A 164 -10.22 3.15 2.12
CA THR A 164 -9.67 1.81 1.85
C THR A 164 -8.57 1.39 2.83
N ALA A 165 -8.40 2.09 3.95
CA ALA A 165 -7.33 1.83 4.92
C ALA A 165 -7.43 0.45 5.61
N PHE A 166 -8.58 -0.23 5.57
CA PHE A 166 -8.70 -1.60 6.06
C PHE A 166 -7.75 -2.58 5.34
N PHE A 167 -7.30 -2.27 4.11
CA PHE A 167 -6.25 -3.04 3.43
C PHE A 167 -4.89 -2.99 4.14
N LEU A 168 -4.63 -1.97 4.97
CA LEU A 168 -3.43 -1.93 5.81
C LEU A 168 -3.44 -2.98 6.93
N LEU A 169 -4.63 -3.41 7.35
CA LEU A 169 -4.87 -4.38 8.43
C LEU A 169 -5.16 -5.79 7.91
N ALA A 170 -5.68 -5.91 6.69
CA ALA A 170 -5.94 -7.17 6.03
C ALA A 170 -4.64 -7.89 5.65
N ALA A 171 -4.74 -9.17 5.26
CA ALA A 171 -3.59 -9.94 4.78
C ALA A 171 -3.20 -9.55 3.35
N TYR A 172 -2.74 -8.32 3.19
CA TYR A 172 -2.47 -7.62 1.92
C TYR A 172 -1.08 -7.00 1.90
N THR A 173 -0.65 -6.55 0.74
CA THR A 173 0.70 -5.99 0.50
C THR A 173 0.81 -4.49 0.72
N GLU A 174 -0.29 -3.79 0.97
CA GLU A 174 -0.32 -2.33 1.10
C GLU A 174 0.58 -1.82 2.23
N ALA A 175 0.44 -2.39 3.42
CA ALA A 175 1.24 -1.99 4.57
C ALA A 175 2.73 -2.34 4.42
N PRO A 176 3.13 -3.56 4.03
CA PRO A 176 4.54 -3.87 3.72
C PRO A 176 5.12 -2.98 2.63
N PHE A 177 4.39 -2.72 1.56
CA PHE A 177 4.84 -1.86 0.48
C PHE A 177 5.08 -0.42 0.96
N LEU A 178 4.12 0.16 1.70
CA LEU A 178 4.25 1.50 2.26
C LEU A 178 5.39 1.60 3.27
N LEU A 179 5.57 0.59 4.12
CA LEU A 179 6.70 0.52 5.05
C LEU A 179 8.04 0.65 4.30
N PHE A 180 8.25 -0.17 3.28
CA PHE A 180 9.50 -0.17 2.52
C PHE A 180 9.66 1.10 1.69
N THR A 181 8.60 1.61 1.11
CA THR A 181 8.60 2.86 0.34
C THR A 181 8.97 4.07 1.20
N ILE A 182 8.31 4.23 2.35
CA ILE A 182 8.62 5.33 3.28
C ILE A 182 10.02 5.16 3.85
N ALA A 183 10.43 3.93 4.19
CA ALA A 183 11.80 3.65 4.64
C ALA A 183 12.85 4.01 3.60
N ALA A 184 12.61 3.71 2.32
CA ALA A 184 13.53 4.05 1.22
C ALA A 184 13.72 5.57 1.13
N LEU A 185 12.64 6.34 1.09
CA LEU A 185 12.69 7.79 1.03
C LEU A 185 13.27 8.40 2.31
N TYR A 186 12.90 7.91 3.49
CA TYR A 186 13.44 8.36 4.76
C TYR A 186 14.98 8.15 4.85
N CYS A 187 15.46 6.98 4.40
CA CYS A 187 16.89 6.70 4.35
C CYS A 187 17.61 7.56 3.33
N ALA A 188 17.01 7.80 2.16
CA ALA A 188 17.56 8.69 1.14
C ALA A 188 17.70 10.12 1.66
N ARG A 189 16.66 10.67 2.31
CA ARG A 189 16.68 12.00 2.94
C ARG A 189 17.79 12.14 4.00
N LYS A 190 18.22 11.03 4.61
CA LYS A 190 19.33 10.97 5.57
C LYS A 190 20.67 10.61 4.94
N GLY A 191 20.78 10.53 3.63
CA GLY A 191 21.99 10.14 2.93
C GLY A 191 22.42 8.68 3.13
N LYS A 192 21.53 7.82 3.69
CA LYS A 192 21.80 6.39 3.93
C LYS A 192 21.46 5.56 2.69
N TRP A 193 22.22 5.77 1.62
CA TRP A 193 21.89 5.28 0.28
C TRP A 193 21.81 3.76 0.17
N ASN A 194 22.74 3.02 0.79
CA ASN A 194 22.70 1.55 0.75
C ASN A 194 21.42 1.00 1.39
N LEU A 195 21.01 1.55 2.53
CA LEU A 195 19.76 1.13 3.18
C LEU A 195 18.54 1.56 2.38
N SER A 196 18.55 2.76 1.79
CA SER A 196 17.53 3.23 0.88
C SER A 196 17.35 2.27 -0.30
N GLY A 197 18.43 1.83 -0.93
CA GLY A 197 18.39 0.86 -2.02
C GLY A 197 17.82 -0.49 -1.61
N ILE A 198 18.22 -1.01 -0.44
CA ILE A 198 17.65 -2.27 0.09
C ILE A 198 16.14 -2.11 0.28
N MET A 199 15.67 -1.03 0.89
CA MET A 199 14.24 -0.79 1.10
C MET A 199 13.50 -0.64 -0.23
N ALA A 200 14.08 0.03 -1.23
CA ALA A 200 13.50 0.17 -2.56
C ALA A 200 13.41 -1.19 -3.30
N LEU A 201 14.41 -2.05 -3.16
CA LEU A 201 14.37 -3.43 -3.67
C LEU A 201 13.21 -4.21 -3.03
N LEU A 202 13.08 -4.17 -1.70
CA LEU A 202 12.02 -4.84 -0.98
C LEU A 202 10.63 -4.31 -1.36
N ALA A 203 10.48 -2.99 -1.57
CA ALA A 203 9.25 -2.40 -2.07
C ALA A 203 8.88 -2.98 -3.46
N SER A 204 9.85 -3.06 -4.38
CA SER A 204 9.64 -3.59 -5.72
C SER A 204 9.33 -5.08 -5.73
N LEU A 205 9.93 -5.87 -4.83
CA LEU A 205 9.62 -7.29 -4.63
C LEU A 205 8.30 -7.52 -3.88
N THR A 206 7.71 -6.47 -3.30
CA THR A 206 6.38 -6.53 -2.67
C THR A 206 5.27 -6.19 -3.66
N ARG A 207 5.46 -5.15 -4.49
CA ARG A 207 4.51 -4.69 -5.53
C ARG A 207 5.26 -4.16 -6.73
N LEU A 208 4.76 -4.43 -7.94
CA LEU A 208 5.39 -3.99 -9.20
C LEU A 208 5.65 -2.49 -9.25
N GLN A 209 4.72 -1.70 -8.71
CA GLN A 209 4.85 -0.23 -8.62
C GLN A 209 6.06 0.24 -7.80
N GLY A 210 6.71 -0.64 -7.03
CA GLY A 210 7.95 -0.30 -6.31
C GLY A 210 9.10 0.09 -7.22
N CYS A 211 9.11 -0.35 -8.48
CA CYS A 211 10.15 0.00 -9.45
C CYS A 211 10.21 1.51 -9.74
N VAL A 212 9.09 2.23 -9.61
CA VAL A 212 9.04 3.69 -9.84
C VAL A 212 9.77 4.51 -8.78
N LEU A 213 10.14 3.90 -7.65
CA LEU A 213 11.01 4.54 -6.65
C LEU A 213 12.38 4.97 -7.23
N PHE A 214 12.77 4.39 -8.36
CA PHE A 214 13.95 4.84 -9.10
C PHE A 214 13.94 6.36 -9.32
N PHE A 215 12.82 6.92 -9.78
CA PHE A 215 12.74 8.34 -10.15
C PHE A 215 12.90 9.29 -8.96
N PRO A 216 12.14 9.17 -7.85
CA PRO A 216 12.34 10.05 -6.70
C PRO A 216 13.70 9.83 -6.02
N LEU A 217 14.23 8.60 -5.98
CA LEU A 217 15.53 8.32 -5.41
C LEU A 217 16.67 8.88 -6.28
N ALA A 218 16.56 8.79 -7.60
CA ALA A 218 17.52 9.38 -8.53
C ALA A 218 17.54 10.91 -8.39
N TYR A 219 16.35 11.53 -8.34
CA TYR A 219 16.25 12.98 -8.12
C TYR A 219 16.90 13.40 -6.80
N GLU A 220 16.53 12.76 -5.68
CA GLU A 220 17.05 13.06 -4.35
C GLU A 220 18.57 12.85 -4.29
N TYR A 221 19.09 11.79 -4.95
CA TYR A 221 20.51 11.52 -5.02
C TYR A 221 21.27 12.64 -5.73
N LEU A 222 20.73 13.12 -6.85
CA LEU A 222 21.32 14.21 -7.63
C LEU A 222 21.17 15.56 -6.92
N GLU A 223 20.04 15.85 -6.30
CA GLU A 223 19.77 17.08 -5.55
C GLU A 223 20.76 17.23 -4.38
N GLN A 224 21.02 16.17 -3.61
CA GLN A 224 22.02 16.17 -2.53
C GLN A 224 23.45 16.39 -3.01
N ARG A 225 23.69 16.38 -4.32
CA ARG A 225 25.01 16.57 -4.98
C ARG A 225 25.03 17.75 -5.93
N ASP A 226 24.09 18.69 -5.76
CA ASP A 226 23.96 19.92 -6.56
C ASP A 226 23.91 19.64 -8.07
N PHE A 227 23.41 18.45 -8.48
CA PHE A 227 23.37 17.97 -9.87
C PHE A 227 24.74 17.94 -10.58
N TRP A 228 25.86 17.89 -9.81
CA TRP A 228 27.21 17.81 -10.37
C TRP A 228 27.67 16.36 -10.54
N PHE A 229 27.97 15.96 -11.78
CA PHE A 229 28.45 14.62 -12.10
C PHE A 229 29.74 14.23 -11.36
N ARG A 230 30.60 15.22 -11.05
CA ARG A 230 31.85 15.01 -10.29
C ARG A 230 31.64 14.57 -8.84
N ASN A 231 30.44 14.81 -8.30
CA ASN A 231 30.09 14.46 -6.92
C ASN A 231 29.44 13.08 -6.83
N LEU A 232 29.29 12.36 -7.94
CA LEU A 232 28.72 11.02 -7.94
C LEU A 232 29.65 10.02 -7.26
N THR A 233 29.10 9.16 -6.45
CA THR A 233 29.79 8.10 -5.71
C THR A 233 29.14 6.74 -6.00
N TRP A 234 29.84 5.67 -5.69
CA TRP A 234 29.32 4.30 -5.86
C TRP A 234 27.99 4.06 -5.14
N SER A 235 27.70 4.83 -4.08
CA SER A 235 26.40 4.74 -3.40
C SER A 235 25.20 5.12 -4.29
N GLY A 236 25.42 5.81 -5.40
CA GLY A 236 24.39 6.10 -6.40
C GLY A 236 23.84 4.85 -7.11
N LEU A 237 24.61 3.77 -7.16
CA LEU A 237 24.13 2.50 -7.71
C LEU A 237 22.95 1.93 -6.93
N SER A 238 22.80 2.27 -5.66
CA SER A 238 21.67 1.83 -4.84
C SER A 238 20.32 2.35 -5.34
N VAL A 239 20.29 3.42 -6.13
CA VAL A 239 19.05 3.93 -6.78
C VAL A 239 18.48 2.90 -7.75
N PHE A 240 19.35 2.12 -8.42
CA PHE A 240 18.93 1.07 -9.36
C PHE A 240 18.34 -0.17 -8.67
N SER A 241 18.41 -0.30 -7.35
CA SER A 241 17.84 -1.42 -6.62
C SER A 241 16.31 -1.55 -6.84
N ALA A 242 15.60 -0.43 -7.03
CA ALA A 242 14.17 -0.43 -7.32
C ALA A 242 13.82 -1.16 -8.64
N PRO A 243 14.36 -0.76 -9.82
CA PRO A 243 14.12 -1.51 -11.06
C PRO A 243 14.73 -2.92 -11.05
N VAL A 244 15.84 -3.15 -10.33
CA VAL A 244 16.43 -4.49 -10.19
C VAL A 244 15.42 -5.47 -9.56
N GLY A 245 14.60 -5.03 -8.59
CA GLY A 245 13.55 -5.86 -8.02
C GLY A 245 12.51 -6.32 -9.05
N LEU A 246 12.06 -5.43 -9.92
CA LEU A 246 11.16 -5.77 -11.02
C LEU A 246 11.82 -6.70 -12.04
N VAL A 247 13.04 -6.38 -12.47
CA VAL A 247 13.79 -7.19 -13.44
C VAL A 247 14.04 -8.59 -12.91
N SER A 248 14.46 -8.74 -11.65
CA SER A 248 14.67 -10.06 -11.04
C SER A 248 13.37 -10.89 -10.98
N PHE A 249 12.23 -10.25 -10.73
CA PHE A 249 10.94 -10.93 -10.78
C PHE A 249 10.56 -11.36 -12.21
N ILE A 250 10.80 -10.51 -13.22
CA ILE A 250 10.57 -10.88 -14.63
C ILE A 250 11.47 -12.05 -15.05
N ILE A 251 12.75 -12.02 -14.66
CA ILE A 251 13.71 -13.10 -14.91
C ILE A 251 13.25 -14.40 -14.24
N PHE A 252 12.84 -14.33 -12.96
CA PHE A 252 12.27 -15.47 -12.24
C PHE A 252 11.08 -16.09 -13.01
N ARG A 253 10.15 -15.25 -13.47
CA ARG A 253 8.99 -15.70 -14.27
C ARG A 253 9.40 -16.41 -15.54
N TYR A 254 10.35 -15.82 -16.28
CA TYR A 254 10.85 -16.37 -17.55
C TYR A 254 11.45 -17.78 -17.37
N PHE A 255 12.34 -17.95 -16.38
CA PHE A 255 12.97 -19.24 -16.10
C PHE A 255 12.00 -20.31 -15.57
N ASN A 256 10.87 -19.91 -15.02
CA ASN A 256 9.83 -20.84 -14.56
C ASN A 256 8.74 -21.09 -15.61
N GLY A 257 8.89 -20.60 -16.84
CA GLY A 257 7.96 -20.83 -17.94
C GLY A 257 6.60 -20.18 -17.80
N TYR A 258 6.48 -19.11 -16.97
CA TYR A 258 5.23 -18.36 -16.87
C TYR A 258 5.05 -17.43 -18.07
N PHE A 259 3.80 -17.22 -18.48
CA PHE A 259 3.48 -16.25 -19.52
C PHE A 259 4.13 -14.90 -19.26
N PRO A 260 4.48 -14.11 -20.29
CA PRO A 260 4.87 -12.71 -20.10
C PRO A 260 3.89 -11.96 -19.22
N LEU A 261 4.39 -11.02 -18.41
CA LEU A 261 3.57 -10.32 -17.41
C LEU A 261 2.34 -9.66 -18.05
N ARG A 262 2.52 -9.06 -19.24
CA ARG A 262 1.45 -8.45 -20.02
C ARG A 262 0.36 -9.44 -20.35
N GLU A 263 0.70 -10.57 -20.93
CA GLU A 263 -0.26 -11.63 -21.32
C GLU A 263 -1.00 -12.19 -20.09
N THR A 264 -0.30 -12.36 -18.96
CA THR A 264 -0.94 -12.82 -17.73
C THR A 264 -2.01 -11.82 -17.24
N TYR A 265 -1.75 -10.51 -17.35
CA TYR A 265 -2.75 -9.50 -17.03
C TYR A 265 -3.92 -9.48 -18.02
N GLU A 266 -3.65 -9.66 -19.30
CA GLU A 266 -4.69 -9.70 -20.34
C GLU A 266 -5.61 -10.92 -20.17
N VAL A 267 -5.03 -12.10 -19.97
CA VAL A 267 -5.78 -13.37 -19.92
C VAL A 267 -6.55 -13.56 -18.60
N TYR A 268 -5.91 -13.28 -17.45
CA TYR A 268 -6.48 -13.63 -16.15
C TYR A 268 -7.09 -12.44 -15.40
N TRP A 269 -6.71 -11.21 -15.75
CA TRP A 269 -7.13 -10.00 -15.03
C TRP A 269 -7.89 -9.02 -15.91
N ALA A 270 -8.19 -9.41 -17.15
CA ALA A 270 -8.87 -8.55 -18.13
C ALA A 270 -8.27 -7.14 -18.21
N SER A 271 -6.96 -7.03 -18.09
CA SER A 271 -6.26 -5.75 -17.97
C SER A 271 -5.16 -5.64 -19.01
N THR A 272 -5.16 -4.55 -19.77
CA THR A 272 -4.18 -4.27 -20.83
C THR A 272 -3.29 -3.09 -20.45
N ALA A 273 -2.04 -3.10 -20.91
CA ALA A 273 -1.14 -1.96 -20.80
C ALA A 273 -1.53 -0.88 -21.83
N VAL A 274 -1.65 0.35 -21.35
CA VAL A 274 -2.06 1.52 -22.15
C VAL A 274 -1.23 2.73 -21.74
N PHE A 275 -1.33 3.83 -22.49
CA PHE A 275 -0.79 5.11 -22.03
C PHE A 275 -1.64 5.65 -20.86
N PRO A 276 -1.02 6.33 -19.85
CA PRO A 276 -1.70 6.76 -18.64
C PRO A 276 -2.98 7.60 -18.85
N TRP A 277 -2.98 8.44 -19.88
CA TRP A 277 -4.16 9.25 -20.22
C TRP A 277 -5.32 8.44 -20.80
N GLU A 278 -5.03 7.30 -21.43
CA GLU A 278 -6.05 6.47 -22.06
C GLU A 278 -6.98 5.83 -21.03
N SER A 279 -6.44 5.29 -19.94
CA SER A 279 -7.27 4.72 -18.84
C SER A 279 -8.17 5.78 -18.24
N LEU A 280 -7.64 6.99 -18.03
CA LEU A 280 -8.39 8.11 -17.47
C LEU A 280 -9.48 8.61 -18.43
N LEU A 281 -9.16 8.74 -19.73
CA LEU A 281 -10.14 9.13 -20.74
C LEU A 281 -11.26 8.10 -20.90
N ARG A 282 -10.93 6.81 -20.93
CA ARG A 282 -11.94 5.74 -20.98
C ARG A 282 -12.87 5.76 -19.78
N ALA A 283 -12.33 5.90 -18.56
CA ALA A 283 -13.13 5.99 -17.34
C ALA A 283 -14.03 7.23 -17.35
N SER A 284 -13.49 8.39 -17.76
CA SER A 284 -14.26 9.64 -17.85
C SER A 284 -15.38 9.54 -18.90
N TYR A 285 -15.09 8.94 -20.07
CA TYR A 285 -16.11 8.69 -21.09
C TYR A 285 -17.21 7.75 -20.60
N THR A 286 -16.84 6.66 -19.91
CA THR A 286 -17.82 5.69 -19.35
C THR A 286 -18.73 6.36 -18.33
N PHE A 287 -18.15 7.25 -17.50
CA PHE A 287 -18.90 8.05 -16.53
C PHE A 287 -19.89 9.02 -17.19
N LEU A 288 -19.43 9.81 -18.17
CA LEU A 288 -20.26 10.76 -18.90
C LEU A 288 -21.37 10.07 -19.71
N ALA A 289 -21.13 8.85 -20.18
CA ALA A 289 -22.11 8.02 -20.86
C ALA A 289 -23.15 7.35 -19.93
N GLY A 290 -23.06 7.58 -18.60
CA GLY A 290 -23.95 6.99 -17.59
C GLY A 290 -23.82 5.47 -17.44
N ARG A 291 -22.63 4.90 -17.80
CA ARG A 291 -22.37 3.45 -17.79
C ARG A 291 -21.47 2.99 -16.65
N SER A 292 -21.05 3.90 -15.76
CA SER A 292 -20.17 3.59 -14.64
C SER A 292 -20.93 2.97 -13.49
N ALA A 293 -20.40 1.89 -12.92
CA ALA A 293 -20.84 1.39 -11.63
C ALA A 293 -20.46 2.36 -10.49
N PRO A 294 -21.11 2.32 -9.33
CA PRO A 294 -20.75 3.19 -8.19
C PRO A 294 -19.28 3.09 -7.77
N ALA A 295 -18.67 1.90 -7.86
CA ALA A 295 -17.25 1.70 -7.58
C ALA A 295 -16.35 2.43 -8.60
N ASP A 296 -16.71 2.41 -9.89
CA ASP A 296 -15.96 3.11 -10.95
C ASP A 296 -15.98 4.62 -10.75
N VAL A 297 -17.11 5.16 -10.28
CA VAL A 297 -17.23 6.59 -9.95
C VAL A 297 -16.30 6.95 -8.80
N LEU A 298 -16.23 6.10 -7.78
CA LEU A 298 -15.36 6.32 -6.63
C LEU A 298 -13.87 6.27 -7.05
N ASP A 299 -13.50 5.28 -7.87
CA ASP A 299 -12.15 5.15 -8.43
C ASP A 299 -11.77 6.40 -9.24
N LEU A 300 -12.66 6.88 -10.11
CA LEU A 300 -12.45 8.08 -10.92
C LEU A 300 -12.27 9.33 -10.06
N LEU A 301 -13.12 9.53 -9.05
CA LEU A 301 -13.04 10.67 -8.13
C LEU A 301 -11.72 10.66 -7.35
N PHE A 302 -11.30 9.51 -6.84
CA PHE A 302 -10.02 9.41 -6.14
C PHE A 302 -8.84 9.67 -7.06
N VAL A 303 -8.84 9.17 -8.30
CA VAL A 303 -7.77 9.47 -9.25
C VAL A 303 -7.65 10.98 -9.49
N TYR A 304 -8.74 11.66 -9.81
CA TYR A 304 -8.70 13.12 -10.01
C TYR A 304 -8.25 13.87 -8.76
N PHE A 305 -8.75 13.46 -7.60
CA PHE A 305 -8.36 14.07 -6.34
C PHE A 305 -6.86 13.91 -6.04
N PHE A 306 -6.31 12.71 -6.23
CA PHE A 306 -4.89 12.47 -6.00
C PHE A 306 -3.99 13.07 -7.08
N VAL A 307 -4.45 13.21 -8.32
CA VAL A 307 -3.76 14.00 -9.36
C VAL A 307 -3.68 15.46 -8.93
N PHE A 308 -4.78 16.05 -8.44
CA PHE A 308 -4.79 17.40 -7.89
C PHE A 308 -3.82 17.54 -6.70
N LEU A 309 -3.83 16.62 -5.75
CA LEU A 309 -2.88 16.62 -4.63
C LEU A 309 -1.43 16.48 -5.09
N THR A 310 -1.18 15.75 -6.19
CA THR A 310 0.17 15.63 -6.76
C THR A 310 0.69 16.97 -7.26
N VAL A 311 -0.15 17.76 -7.93
CA VAL A 311 0.22 19.12 -8.35
C VAL A 311 0.53 19.99 -7.14
N ILE A 312 -0.24 19.88 -6.06
CA ILE A 312 0.01 20.63 -4.82
C ILE A 312 1.31 20.16 -4.16
N ALA A 313 1.64 18.86 -4.22
CA ALA A 313 2.85 18.31 -3.63
C ALA A 313 4.12 19.01 -4.14
N PHE A 314 4.21 19.28 -5.44
CA PHE A 314 5.33 20.01 -6.03
C PHE A 314 5.50 21.44 -5.52
N ARG A 315 4.44 22.03 -4.94
CA ARG A 315 4.44 23.41 -4.42
C ARG A 315 4.61 23.50 -2.90
N ARG A 316 4.25 22.43 -2.18
CA ARG A 316 4.11 22.46 -0.71
C ARG A 316 5.04 21.49 0.02
N LEU A 317 5.59 20.50 -0.67
CA LEU A 317 6.50 19.51 -0.12
C LEU A 317 7.84 19.53 -0.90
N PRO A 318 8.91 18.95 -0.34
CA PRO A 318 10.12 18.68 -1.12
C PRO A 318 9.82 17.95 -2.42
N ARG A 319 10.48 18.32 -3.51
CA ARG A 319 10.18 17.84 -4.86
C ARG A 319 10.19 16.31 -4.99
N VAL A 320 11.01 15.64 -4.22
CA VAL A 320 11.08 14.17 -4.19
C VAL A 320 9.72 13.52 -3.95
N TYR A 321 8.87 14.10 -3.11
CA TYR A 321 7.52 13.59 -2.83
C TYR A 321 6.56 13.84 -3.98
N GLY A 322 6.65 14.99 -4.65
CA GLY A 322 5.89 15.27 -5.87
C GLY A 322 6.25 14.32 -7.00
N ILE A 323 7.56 14.06 -7.20
CA ILE A 323 8.05 13.09 -8.20
C ILE A 323 7.55 11.68 -7.88
N TYR A 324 7.64 11.26 -6.60
CA TYR A 324 7.10 9.96 -6.18
C TYR A 324 5.62 9.82 -6.50
N MET A 325 4.80 10.81 -6.14
CA MET A 325 3.36 10.78 -6.43
C MET A 325 3.09 10.76 -7.93
N ALA A 326 3.73 11.61 -8.71
CA ALA A 326 3.55 11.69 -10.15
C ALA A 326 3.91 10.38 -10.86
N THR A 327 5.09 9.83 -10.58
CA THR A 327 5.55 8.58 -11.21
C THR A 327 4.70 7.38 -10.79
N THR A 328 4.23 7.35 -9.53
CA THR A 328 3.33 6.30 -9.05
C THR A 328 1.96 6.38 -9.73
N ILE A 329 1.35 7.57 -9.84
CA ILE A 329 0.06 7.74 -10.53
C ILE A 329 0.20 7.36 -12.02
N LEU A 330 1.25 7.81 -12.69
CA LEU A 330 1.50 7.46 -14.09
C LEU A 330 1.63 5.93 -14.27
N PHE A 331 2.34 5.27 -13.37
CA PHE A 331 2.45 3.81 -13.38
C PHE A 331 1.08 3.13 -13.18
N LEU A 332 0.30 3.57 -12.21
CA LEU A 332 -1.01 3.01 -11.92
C LEU A 332 -1.99 3.20 -13.08
N LEU A 333 -1.95 4.35 -13.74
CA LEU A 333 -2.77 4.68 -14.91
C LEU A 333 -2.30 3.99 -16.21
N SER A 334 -1.10 3.39 -16.22
CA SER A 334 -0.58 2.66 -17.41
C SER A 334 -1.28 1.33 -17.66
N ARG A 335 -2.38 1.06 -16.97
CA ARG A 335 -3.20 -0.14 -17.12
C ARG A 335 -4.67 0.23 -17.18
N VAL A 336 -5.41 -0.41 -18.07
CA VAL A 336 -6.86 -0.30 -18.15
C VAL A 336 -7.49 -1.69 -18.02
N ASN A 337 -8.53 -1.83 -17.22
CA ASN A 337 -9.34 -3.03 -17.18
C ASN A 337 -10.47 -2.93 -18.21
N ALA A 338 -10.83 -4.05 -18.85
CA ALA A 338 -11.81 -4.08 -19.94
C ALA A 338 -13.23 -3.74 -19.47
N ILE A 339 -13.59 -4.06 -18.22
CA ILE A 339 -14.94 -3.85 -17.66
C ILE A 339 -14.98 -2.59 -16.81
N HIS A 340 -14.00 -2.44 -15.92
CA HIS A 340 -13.87 -1.36 -14.94
C HIS A 340 -12.56 -0.60 -15.20
N PRO A 341 -12.54 0.45 -16.04
CA PRO A 341 -11.30 1.03 -16.56
C PRO A 341 -10.24 1.39 -15.51
N LEU A 342 -10.65 1.87 -14.35
CA LEU A 342 -9.79 2.25 -13.22
C LEU A 342 -9.90 1.28 -12.03
N SER A 343 -10.23 0.01 -12.29
CA SER A 343 -10.43 -0.98 -11.22
C SER A 343 -9.29 -0.98 -10.19
N GLY A 344 -9.65 -0.81 -8.92
CA GLY A 344 -8.73 -0.82 -7.81
C GLY A 344 -8.02 0.50 -7.49
N MET A 345 -8.31 1.58 -8.21
CA MET A 345 -7.64 2.86 -7.96
C MET A 345 -7.92 3.42 -6.58
N SER A 346 -9.13 3.28 -6.06
CA SER A 346 -9.50 3.67 -4.68
C SER A 346 -8.59 3.02 -3.63
N ARG A 347 -8.11 1.81 -3.88
CA ARG A 347 -7.14 1.09 -3.06
C ARG A 347 -5.70 1.52 -3.37
N PHE A 348 -5.34 1.63 -4.64
CA PHE A 348 -3.94 1.88 -5.04
C PHE A 348 -3.46 3.29 -4.69
N VAL A 349 -4.35 4.30 -4.69
CA VAL A 349 -4.00 5.66 -4.26
C VAL A 349 -3.59 5.76 -2.79
N LEU A 350 -3.93 4.77 -1.96
CA LEU A 350 -3.43 4.65 -0.58
C LEU A 350 -1.90 4.64 -0.51
N SER A 351 -1.24 4.15 -1.55
CA SER A 351 0.23 4.15 -1.64
C SER A 351 0.84 5.55 -1.78
N LEU A 352 0.07 6.54 -2.16
CA LEU A 352 0.51 7.94 -2.33
C LEU A 352 0.59 8.66 -0.97
N PHE A 353 1.39 8.12 -0.04
CA PHE A 353 1.45 8.61 1.33
C PHE A 353 1.72 10.12 1.48
N PRO A 354 2.44 10.84 0.59
CA PRO A 354 2.63 12.27 0.74
C PRO A 354 1.34 13.07 0.59
N ALA A 355 0.31 12.52 -0.08
CA ALA A 355 -1.02 13.13 -0.12
C ALA A 355 -1.62 13.29 1.28
N PHE A 356 -1.41 12.31 2.17
CA PHE A 356 -1.92 12.37 3.54
C PHE A 356 -1.16 13.38 4.40
N ILE A 357 0.09 13.68 4.07
CA ILE A 357 0.85 14.79 4.66
C ILE A 357 0.23 16.12 4.21
N LEU A 358 -0.08 16.29 2.93
CA LEU A 358 -0.77 17.49 2.42
C LEU A 358 -2.14 17.68 3.06
N LEU A 359 -2.92 16.61 3.16
CA LEU A 359 -4.20 16.64 3.85
C LEU A 359 -4.02 17.03 5.32
N ALA A 360 -2.97 16.54 6.00
CA ALA A 360 -2.66 16.90 7.39
C ALA A 360 -2.29 18.38 7.56
N ILE A 361 -1.61 18.98 6.58
CA ILE A 361 -1.38 20.43 6.53
C ILE A 361 -2.71 21.17 6.37
N ALA A 362 -3.55 20.78 5.41
CA ALA A 362 -4.85 21.39 5.17
C ALA A 362 -5.80 21.25 6.37
N GLY A 363 -5.75 20.12 7.07
CA GLY A 363 -6.56 19.83 8.25
C GLY A 363 -6.14 20.56 9.53
N GLN A 364 -5.21 21.50 9.46
CA GLN A 364 -4.98 22.49 10.55
C GLN A 364 -6.22 23.35 10.78
N ASN A 365 -6.96 23.64 9.70
CA ASN A 365 -8.26 24.30 9.79
C ASN A 365 -9.32 23.29 10.25
N SER A 366 -10.12 23.66 11.26
CA SER A 366 -11.13 22.78 11.87
C SER A 366 -12.24 22.35 10.90
N LEU A 367 -12.67 23.23 9.98
CA LEU A 367 -13.66 22.88 8.96
C LEU A 367 -13.10 21.88 7.97
N THR A 368 -11.89 22.15 7.45
CA THR A 368 -11.20 21.23 6.54
C THR A 368 -10.96 19.86 7.18
N ASN A 369 -10.56 19.84 8.45
CA ASN A 369 -10.41 18.59 9.20
C ASN A 369 -11.71 17.78 9.23
N ARG A 370 -12.85 18.42 9.53
CA ARG A 370 -14.16 17.75 9.53
C ARG A 370 -14.55 17.23 8.15
N LEU A 371 -14.30 18.02 7.10
CA LEU A 371 -14.57 17.63 5.70
C LEU A 371 -13.70 16.46 5.22
N ILE A 372 -12.50 16.29 5.79
CA ILE A 372 -11.65 15.13 5.51
C ILE A 372 -12.11 13.92 6.32
N VAL A 373 -12.26 14.08 7.63
CA VAL A 373 -12.44 12.95 8.56
C VAL A 373 -13.83 12.31 8.41
N TYR A 374 -14.90 13.09 8.38
CA TYR A 374 -16.25 12.52 8.40
C TYR A 374 -16.57 11.70 7.14
N PRO A 375 -16.35 12.19 5.90
CA PRO A 375 -16.59 11.38 4.72
C PRO A 375 -15.64 10.17 4.65
N SER A 376 -14.37 10.34 5.08
CA SER A 376 -13.42 9.24 5.10
C SER A 376 -13.87 8.09 6.01
N VAL A 377 -14.29 8.41 7.24
CA VAL A 377 -14.76 7.38 8.20
C VAL A 377 -16.06 6.74 7.72
N MET A 378 -17.02 7.53 7.17
CA MET A 378 -18.26 6.96 6.62
C MET A 378 -17.97 5.97 5.48
N LEU A 379 -17.13 6.35 4.55
CA LEU A 379 -16.73 5.48 3.44
C LEU A 379 -15.89 4.29 3.93
N LEU A 380 -15.01 4.47 4.92
CA LEU A 380 -14.23 3.38 5.51
C LEU A 380 -15.13 2.32 6.13
N VAL A 381 -16.16 2.72 6.88
CA VAL A 381 -17.16 1.80 7.47
C VAL A 381 -17.92 1.06 6.38
N TYR A 382 -18.41 1.78 5.37
CA TYR A 382 -19.16 1.20 4.25
C TYR A 382 -18.31 0.20 3.45
N LEU A 383 -17.10 0.61 3.03
CA LEU A 383 -16.22 -0.23 2.20
C LEU A 383 -15.65 -1.42 2.99
N THR A 384 -15.41 -1.27 4.30
CA THR A 384 -15.06 -2.41 5.17
C THR A 384 -16.20 -3.43 5.21
N GLY A 385 -17.45 -2.97 5.31
CA GLY A 385 -18.61 -3.83 5.25
C GLY A 385 -18.72 -4.58 3.93
N GLN A 386 -18.56 -3.87 2.81
CA GLN A 386 -18.53 -4.49 1.47
C GLN A 386 -17.44 -5.58 1.40
N PHE A 387 -16.22 -5.26 1.80
CA PHE A 387 -15.09 -6.21 1.79
C PHE A 387 -15.38 -7.48 2.60
N VAL A 388 -15.87 -7.32 3.83
CA VAL A 388 -16.18 -8.43 4.73
C VAL A 388 -17.27 -9.34 4.14
N MET A 389 -18.25 -8.76 3.45
CA MET A 389 -19.37 -9.46 2.80
C MET A 389 -19.05 -9.94 1.37
N TRP A 390 -17.78 -10.00 0.96
CA TRP A 390 -17.35 -10.36 -0.40
C TRP A 390 -17.80 -9.38 -1.48
N GLY A 391 -18.20 -8.17 -1.11
CA GLY A 391 -18.36 -7.09 -2.07
C GLY A 391 -17.01 -6.63 -2.59
N TRP A 392 -16.90 -6.47 -3.89
CA TRP A 392 -15.65 -6.01 -4.49
C TRP A 392 -15.36 -4.56 -4.11
N VAL A 393 -14.18 -4.33 -3.58
CA VAL A 393 -13.66 -3.00 -3.22
C VAL A 393 -12.27 -2.89 -3.82
N GLY A 394 -12.19 -2.30 -4.99
CA GLY A 394 -10.91 -2.02 -5.65
C GLY A 394 -10.32 -3.15 -6.47
#